data_48bf47b871b2542df309f6d066384e07
#
_entry.id   48bf47b871b2542df309f6d066384e07
#
_cell.length_a   1.000
_cell.length_b   1.000
_cell.length_c   1.000
_cell.angle_alpha   90.00
_cell.angle_beta   90.00
_cell.angle_gamma   90.00
#
_symmetry.space_group_name_H-M   'P 1'
#
loop_
_entity.id
_entity.type
_entity.pdbx_description
1 polymer ?
#
loop_
_entity_poly.entity_id
_entity_poly.type
_entity_poly.pdbx_seq_one_letter_code
_entity_poly.pdbx_strand_id
1 'polypeptide(L)'
;MSFIVAIDGPAGSGKGTATEIISKKLGFINIGTGSAYRCVALETINRGIKVEETQKIIDILDEIGIEFELNNGEDIVYLNKKNVTKELRGEQVSKIVSPISSIKEVRYKLNEIFRKYAQGKNVIMEGRDIGTCVFPNADVKIYLDATPEERANRRYKQNQELGVTMTYEEVLENIKKRDENDKSKPVGALKQADDAVYIDSSNMNIDEVVEQIIGIIEEKMHL
;
A
#
# COMPACT_ATOMS: atom_id res chain seq x y z
N MET A 1 -22.05 6.15 -7.74
CA MET A 1 -21.72 5.39 -6.49
C MET A 1 -20.23 5.17 -6.49
N SER A 2 -19.58 5.05 -5.36
CA SER A 2 -18.16 4.66 -5.27
C SER A 2 -18.08 3.15 -5.06
N PHE A 3 -17.06 2.50 -5.59
CA PHE A 3 -16.76 1.11 -5.34
C PHE A 3 -15.34 0.98 -4.78
N ILE A 4 -15.20 0.35 -3.63
CA ILE A 4 -13.95 0.31 -2.88
C ILE A 4 -13.47 -1.14 -2.76
N VAL A 5 -12.25 -1.39 -3.25
CA VAL A 5 -11.56 -2.67 -3.11
C VAL A 5 -10.38 -2.52 -2.16
N ALA A 6 -10.40 -3.29 -1.07
CA ALA A 6 -9.33 -3.35 -0.08
C ALA A 6 -8.54 -4.65 -0.23
N ILE A 7 -7.22 -4.57 -0.42
CA ILE A 7 -6.35 -5.75 -0.52
C ILE A 7 -5.30 -5.68 0.58
N ASP A 8 -5.44 -6.51 1.60
CA ASP A 8 -4.49 -6.63 2.70
C ASP A 8 -3.64 -7.90 2.59
N GLY A 9 -2.54 -7.94 3.32
CA GLY A 9 -1.68 -9.11 3.38
C GLY A 9 -0.21 -8.76 3.66
N PRO A 10 0.65 -9.77 3.89
CA PRO A 10 2.04 -9.58 4.28
C PRO A 10 2.91 -9.00 3.15
N ALA A 11 4.11 -8.56 3.49
CA ALA A 11 5.07 -8.06 2.51
C ALA A 11 5.49 -9.15 1.52
N GLY A 12 5.55 -8.82 0.23
CA GLY A 12 5.98 -9.76 -0.82
C GLY A 12 4.90 -10.73 -1.31
N SER A 13 3.63 -10.63 -0.85
CA SER A 13 2.53 -11.47 -1.34
C SER A 13 2.03 -11.10 -2.74
N GLY A 14 2.56 -10.05 -3.38
CA GLY A 14 2.18 -9.65 -4.73
C GLY A 14 1.08 -8.58 -4.83
N LYS A 15 0.58 -8.06 -3.69
CA LYS A 15 -0.51 -7.06 -3.66
C LYS A 15 -0.28 -5.87 -4.59
N GLY A 16 0.88 -5.21 -4.47
CA GLY A 16 1.15 -4.00 -5.26
C GLY A 16 1.12 -4.27 -6.76
N THR A 17 1.70 -5.39 -7.21
CA THR A 17 1.64 -5.78 -8.62
C THR A 17 0.21 -6.11 -9.06
N ALA A 18 -0.53 -6.85 -8.23
CA ALA A 18 -1.92 -7.19 -8.53
C ALA A 18 -2.79 -5.93 -8.60
N THR A 19 -2.70 -5.01 -7.61
CA THR A 19 -3.48 -3.76 -7.61
C THR A 19 -3.17 -2.88 -8.80
N GLU A 20 -1.91 -2.78 -9.22
CA GLU A 20 -1.53 -2.00 -10.40
C GLU A 20 -2.16 -2.57 -11.68
N ILE A 21 -2.12 -3.89 -11.87
CA ILE A 21 -2.71 -4.54 -13.05
C ILE A 21 -4.25 -4.41 -13.04
N ILE A 22 -4.89 -4.66 -11.89
CA ILE A 22 -6.34 -4.58 -11.73
C ILE A 22 -6.82 -3.14 -11.94
N SER A 23 -6.13 -2.16 -11.36
CA SER A 23 -6.40 -0.73 -11.55
C SER A 23 -6.48 -0.37 -13.04
N LYS A 24 -5.48 -0.79 -13.82
CA LYS A 24 -5.42 -0.57 -15.26
C LYS A 24 -6.54 -1.28 -16.03
N LYS A 25 -6.83 -2.54 -15.69
CA LYS A 25 -7.85 -3.36 -16.37
C LYS A 25 -9.29 -2.85 -16.11
N LEU A 26 -9.56 -2.42 -14.87
CA LEU A 26 -10.91 -1.98 -14.47
C LEU A 26 -11.09 -0.44 -14.48
N GLY A 27 -10.02 0.33 -14.71
CA GLY A 27 -10.08 1.79 -14.67
C GLY A 27 -10.28 2.33 -13.25
N PHE A 28 -9.88 1.59 -12.22
CA PHE A 28 -9.94 2.02 -10.82
C PHE A 28 -8.72 2.87 -10.47
N ILE A 29 -8.89 3.83 -9.57
CA ILE A 29 -7.76 4.60 -9.06
C ILE A 29 -7.03 3.76 -8.01
N ASN A 30 -5.74 3.52 -8.22
CA ASN A 30 -4.89 2.84 -7.25
C ASN A 30 -4.40 3.83 -6.18
N ILE A 31 -4.88 3.66 -4.96
CA ILE A 31 -4.42 4.46 -3.82
C ILE A 31 -3.26 3.72 -3.14
N GLY A 32 -2.05 4.10 -3.48
CA GLY A 32 -0.85 3.55 -2.87
C GLY A 32 -0.60 4.11 -1.47
N THR A 33 -0.88 3.34 -0.41
CA THR A 33 -0.61 3.78 0.98
C THR A 33 0.84 4.17 1.17
N GLY A 34 1.77 3.37 0.64
CA GLY A 34 3.19 3.66 0.70
C GLY A 34 3.55 4.99 0.05
N SER A 35 2.90 5.35 -1.05
CA SER A 35 3.10 6.63 -1.74
C SER A 35 2.62 7.81 -0.90
N ALA A 36 1.49 7.67 -0.19
CA ALA A 36 1.00 8.71 0.70
C ALA A 36 1.97 9.00 1.87
N TYR A 37 2.49 7.96 2.54
CA TYR A 37 3.52 8.13 3.57
C TYR A 37 4.80 8.76 3.00
N ARG A 38 5.17 8.43 1.77
CA ARG A 38 6.30 9.04 1.08
C ARG A 38 6.05 10.50 0.71
N CYS A 39 4.81 10.90 0.42
CA CYS A 39 4.44 12.31 0.27
C CYS A 39 4.67 13.09 1.56
N VAL A 40 4.25 12.53 2.71
CA VAL A 40 4.53 13.15 4.01
C VAL A 40 6.03 13.25 4.25
N ALA A 41 6.79 12.19 3.96
CA ALA A 41 8.23 12.17 4.10
C ALA A 41 8.90 13.22 3.19
N LEU A 42 8.47 13.32 1.93
CA LEU A 42 8.99 14.31 0.98
C LEU A 42 8.71 15.74 1.46
N GLU A 43 7.50 16.02 1.93
CA GLU A 43 7.17 17.34 2.45
C GLU A 43 7.93 17.69 3.74
N THR A 44 8.15 16.70 4.61
CA THR A 44 9.00 16.82 5.80
C THR A 44 10.41 17.27 5.41
N ILE A 45 10.99 16.65 4.37
CA ILE A 45 12.30 17.02 3.82
C ILE A 45 12.27 18.42 3.22
N ASN A 46 11.27 18.73 2.38
CA ASN A 46 11.15 20.00 1.69
C ASN A 46 11.09 21.18 2.67
N ARG A 47 10.46 20.96 3.84
CA ARG A 47 10.35 21.98 4.91
C ARG A 47 11.54 21.99 5.88
N GLY A 48 12.51 21.08 5.72
CA GLY A 48 13.66 20.96 6.63
C GLY A 48 13.27 20.52 8.03
N ILE A 49 12.14 19.82 8.19
CA ILE A 49 11.67 19.30 9.48
C ILE A 49 12.43 18.03 9.81
N LYS A 50 12.92 17.90 11.05
CA LYS A 50 13.56 16.67 11.51
C LYS A 50 12.52 15.63 11.91
N VAL A 51 12.83 14.35 11.75
CA VAL A 51 11.90 13.23 12.03
C VAL A 51 11.45 13.21 13.50
N GLU A 52 12.28 13.68 14.40
CA GLU A 52 11.98 13.80 15.83
C GLU A 52 10.97 14.92 16.15
N GLU A 53 10.77 15.86 15.26
CA GLU A 53 9.83 16.97 15.41
C GLU A 53 8.38 16.52 15.03
N THR A 54 7.91 15.48 15.71
CA THR A 54 6.65 14.78 15.41
C THR A 54 5.46 15.72 15.27
N GLN A 55 5.35 16.74 16.13
CA GLN A 55 4.22 17.68 16.05
C GLN A 55 4.23 18.46 14.74
N LYS A 56 5.39 18.93 14.28
CA LYS A 56 5.48 19.64 13.00
C LYS A 56 5.13 18.73 11.81
N ILE A 57 5.46 17.44 11.91
CA ILE A 57 5.07 16.46 10.88
C ILE A 57 3.55 16.23 10.88
N ILE A 58 2.90 16.28 12.03
CA ILE A 58 1.44 16.18 12.13
C ILE A 58 0.80 17.45 11.55
N ASP A 59 1.31 18.63 11.89
CA ASP A 59 0.77 19.92 11.45
C ASP A 59 0.76 20.07 9.92
N ILE A 60 1.81 19.57 9.23
CA ILE A 60 1.84 19.65 7.76
C ILE A 60 0.72 18.84 7.09
N LEU A 61 0.14 17.84 7.74
CA LEU A 61 -0.93 17.03 7.16
C LEU A 61 -2.25 17.79 6.99
N ASP A 62 -2.45 18.86 7.72
CA ASP A 62 -3.61 19.75 7.54
C ASP A 62 -3.43 20.71 6.36
N GLU A 63 -2.21 20.89 5.89
CA GLU A 63 -1.84 21.83 4.84
C GLU A 63 -1.60 21.17 3.47
N ILE A 64 -1.23 19.87 3.45
CA ILE A 64 -0.87 19.20 2.21
C ILE A 64 -2.08 18.60 1.49
N GLY A 65 -2.08 18.74 0.16
CA GLY A 65 -2.97 18.01 -0.74
C GLY A 65 -2.25 16.79 -1.33
N ILE A 66 -2.78 15.59 -1.08
CA ILE A 66 -2.31 14.37 -1.72
C ILE A 66 -3.41 13.85 -2.65
N GLU A 67 -3.08 13.66 -3.91
CA GLU A 67 -4.01 13.18 -4.93
C GLU A 67 -3.39 12.02 -5.71
N PHE A 68 -4.25 11.11 -6.16
CA PHE A 68 -3.87 9.94 -6.94
C PHE A 68 -4.65 9.95 -8.26
N GLU A 69 -4.00 9.64 -9.34
CA GLU A 69 -4.62 9.63 -10.67
C GLU A 69 -4.16 8.40 -11.44
N LEU A 70 -5.08 7.77 -12.16
CA LEU A 70 -4.73 6.82 -13.20
C LEU A 70 -4.78 7.56 -14.54
N ASN A 71 -3.62 7.79 -15.16
CA ASN A 71 -3.50 8.52 -16.42
C ASN A 71 -2.75 7.67 -17.44
N ASN A 72 -3.42 7.33 -18.53
CA ASN A 72 -2.90 6.45 -19.60
C ASN A 72 -2.33 5.11 -19.07
N GLY A 73 -2.94 4.57 -18.02
CA GLY A 73 -2.51 3.31 -17.39
C GLY A 73 -1.30 3.45 -16.46
N GLU A 74 -0.90 4.67 -16.11
CA GLU A 74 0.14 4.94 -15.12
C GLU A 74 -0.46 5.55 -13.85
N ASP A 75 -0.07 5.03 -12.70
CA ASP A 75 -0.43 5.61 -11.41
C ASP A 75 0.41 6.87 -11.16
N ILE A 76 -0.24 8.02 -11.05
CA ILE A 76 0.40 9.30 -10.79
C ILE A 76 0.04 9.78 -9.40
N VAL A 77 1.01 10.28 -8.68
CA VAL A 77 0.84 10.86 -7.35
C VAL A 77 1.19 12.34 -7.36
N TYR A 78 0.26 13.15 -6.87
CA TYR A 78 0.45 14.58 -6.71
C TYR A 78 0.58 14.96 -5.23
N LEU A 79 1.51 15.82 -4.95
CA LEU A 79 1.66 16.54 -3.68
C LEU A 79 1.54 18.04 -3.94
N ASN A 80 0.53 18.68 -3.34
CA ASN A 80 0.24 20.09 -3.56
C ASN A 80 0.13 20.44 -5.07
N LYS A 81 -0.58 19.59 -5.84
CA LYS A 81 -0.78 19.69 -7.30
C LYS A 81 0.48 19.48 -8.16
N LYS A 82 1.63 19.22 -7.56
CA LYS A 82 2.85 18.86 -8.27
C LYS A 82 2.94 17.34 -8.41
N ASN A 83 3.19 16.82 -9.62
CA ASN A 83 3.50 15.42 -9.82
C ASN A 83 4.83 15.09 -9.15
N VAL A 84 4.81 14.19 -8.17
CA VAL A 84 5.97 13.76 -7.38
C VAL A 84 6.28 12.27 -7.52
N THR A 85 5.64 11.58 -8.44
CA THR A 85 5.71 10.12 -8.60
C THR A 85 7.17 9.60 -8.63
N LYS A 86 8.07 10.32 -9.28
CA LYS A 86 9.49 9.96 -9.37
C LYS A 86 10.23 10.29 -8.08
N GLU A 87 10.00 11.48 -7.53
CA GLU A 87 10.66 11.98 -6.31
C GLU A 87 10.37 11.08 -5.09
N LEU A 88 9.19 10.46 -5.05
CA LEU A 88 8.82 9.55 -3.95
C LEU A 88 9.74 8.32 -3.84
N ARG A 89 10.46 7.96 -4.91
CA ARG A 89 11.40 6.83 -4.91
C ARG A 89 12.81 7.21 -4.45
N GLY A 90 13.04 8.48 -4.13
CA GLY A 90 14.32 9.02 -3.71
C GLY A 90 14.86 8.35 -2.43
N GLU A 91 16.18 8.28 -2.32
CA GLU A 91 16.86 7.65 -1.18
C GLU A 91 16.53 8.33 0.14
N GLN A 92 16.53 9.67 0.17
CA GLN A 92 16.20 10.45 1.38
C GLN A 92 14.79 10.18 1.87
N VAL A 93 13.80 10.13 0.96
CA VAL A 93 12.41 9.75 1.28
C VAL A 93 12.35 8.34 1.86
N SER A 94 13.07 7.40 1.24
CA SER A 94 13.10 6.01 1.68
C SER A 94 13.69 5.81 3.07
N LYS A 95 14.64 6.66 3.48
CA LYS A 95 15.25 6.62 4.82
C LYS A 95 14.29 7.01 5.94
N ILE A 96 13.42 8.00 5.69
CA ILE A 96 12.57 8.56 6.76
C ILE A 96 11.11 8.10 6.71
N VAL A 97 10.67 7.44 5.63
CA VAL A 97 9.27 6.99 5.51
C VAL A 97 8.87 6.00 6.61
N SER A 98 9.77 5.12 7.04
CA SER A 98 9.48 4.12 8.07
C SER A 98 9.17 4.75 9.44
N PRO A 99 10.04 5.61 10.01
CA PRO A 99 9.69 6.33 11.25
C PRO A 99 8.42 7.17 11.11
N ILE A 100 8.21 7.88 10.00
CA ILE A 100 6.99 8.67 9.79
C ILE A 100 5.74 7.78 9.80
N SER A 101 5.78 6.63 9.13
CA SER A 101 4.65 5.69 9.10
C SER A 101 4.34 5.04 10.46
N SER A 102 5.22 5.17 11.43
CA SER A 102 5.03 4.70 12.79
C SER A 102 4.35 5.73 13.70
N ILE A 103 4.22 6.97 13.26
CA ILE A 103 3.52 8.02 14.01
C ILE A 103 2.01 7.77 13.89
N LYS A 104 1.37 7.53 15.03
CA LYS A 104 -0.05 7.16 15.11
C LYS A 104 -0.97 8.23 14.52
N GLU A 105 -0.70 9.48 14.82
CA GLU A 105 -1.46 10.64 14.36
C GLU A 105 -1.36 10.82 12.84
N VAL A 106 -0.18 10.58 12.27
CA VAL A 106 0.03 10.58 10.81
C VAL A 106 -0.84 9.52 10.15
N ARG A 107 -0.94 8.32 10.73
CA ARG A 107 -1.80 7.25 10.22
C ARG A 107 -3.27 7.68 10.22
N TYR A 108 -3.76 8.23 11.32
CA TYR A 108 -5.15 8.66 11.41
C TYR A 108 -5.49 9.76 10.40
N LYS A 109 -4.65 10.77 10.27
CA LYS A 109 -4.82 11.84 9.28
C LYS A 109 -4.81 11.31 7.85
N LEU A 110 -3.87 10.42 7.51
CA LEU A 110 -3.85 9.80 6.18
C LEU A 110 -5.09 8.95 5.92
N ASN A 111 -5.60 8.21 6.91
CA ASN A 111 -6.85 7.46 6.76
C ASN A 111 -8.04 8.39 6.45
N GLU A 112 -8.11 9.57 7.05
CA GLU A 112 -9.11 10.59 6.72
C GLU A 112 -8.96 11.09 5.28
N ILE A 113 -7.72 11.37 4.85
CA ILE A 113 -7.40 11.80 3.48
C ILE A 113 -7.85 10.71 2.48
N PHE A 114 -7.53 9.43 2.74
CA PHE A 114 -7.92 8.32 1.87
C PHE A 114 -9.45 8.21 1.75
N ARG A 115 -10.16 8.25 2.87
CA ARG A 115 -11.63 8.18 2.87
C ARG A 115 -12.26 9.36 2.12
N LYS A 116 -11.77 10.56 2.34
CA LYS A 116 -12.23 11.76 1.61
C LYS A 116 -11.95 11.64 0.11
N TYR A 117 -10.75 11.17 -0.24
CA TYR A 117 -10.34 11.04 -1.64
C TYR A 117 -11.15 9.99 -2.41
N ALA A 118 -11.53 8.89 -1.76
CA ALA A 118 -12.29 7.79 -2.35
C ALA A 118 -13.77 8.15 -2.62
N GLN A 119 -14.30 9.24 -2.06
CA GLN A 119 -15.70 9.62 -2.24
C GLN A 119 -16.03 9.85 -3.72
N GLY A 120 -17.08 9.16 -4.20
CA GLY A 120 -17.55 9.25 -5.60
C GLY A 120 -16.65 8.59 -6.65
N LYS A 121 -15.62 7.84 -6.23
CA LYS A 121 -14.65 7.21 -7.13
C LYS A 121 -14.62 5.70 -6.93
N ASN A 122 -14.28 4.96 -7.99
CA ASN A 122 -13.91 3.57 -7.89
C ASN A 122 -12.42 3.49 -7.56
N VAL A 123 -12.08 2.89 -6.42
CA VAL A 123 -10.71 2.84 -5.92
C VAL A 123 -10.31 1.43 -5.52
N ILE A 124 -9.04 1.11 -5.74
CA ILE A 124 -8.39 -0.07 -5.21
C ILE A 124 -7.24 0.38 -4.32
N MET A 125 -7.11 -0.24 -3.16
CA MET A 125 -6.09 0.14 -2.19
C MET A 125 -5.45 -1.10 -1.58
N GLU A 126 -4.11 -1.09 -1.48
CA GLU A 126 -3.38 -2.20 -0.87
C GLU A 126 -2.69 -1.77 0.43
N GLY A 127 -2.61 -2.71 1.38
CA GLY A 127 -1.93 -2.42 2.64
C GLY A 127 -1.81 -3.58 3.61
N ARG A 128 -2.04 -3.28 4.89
CA ARG A 128 -2.01 -4.22 6.03
C ARG A 128 -3.29 -4.20 6.84
N ASP A 129 -4.00 -3.09 6.78
CA ASP A 129 -5.14 -2.75 7.63
C ASP A 129 -6.22 -1.98 6.85
N ILE A 130 -6.25 -2.16 5.52
CA ILE A 130 -7.18 -1.41 4.68
C ILE A 130 -8.62 -1.84 4.98
N GLY A 131 -8.89 -3.13 4.94
CA GLY A 131 -10.22 -3.69 5.20
C GLY A 131 -10.62 -3.69 6.67
N THR A 132 -9.67 -3.48 7.61
CA THR A 132 -9.97 -3.44 9.04
C THR A 132 -10.03 -2.02 9.62
N CYS A 133 -9.21 -1.09 9.11
CA CYS A 133 -9.07 0.26 9.67
C CYS A 133 -9.40 1.38 8.69
N VAL A 134 -8.91 1.30 7.44
CA VAL A 134 -9.06 2.41 6.48
C VAL A 134 -10.47 2.41 5.89
N PHE A 135 -10.88 1.29 5.31
CA PHE A 135 -12.19 1.08 4.69
C PHE A 135 -12.88 -0.16 5.27
N PRO A 136 -13.33 -0.12 6.54
CA PRO A 136 -13.99 -1.26 7.18
C PRO A 136 -15.31 -1.66 6.49
N ASN A 137 -15.86 -0.80 5.65
CA ASN A 137 -17.05 -1.04 4.84
C ASN A 137 -16.72 -1.08 3.33
N ALA A 138 -15.52 -1.52 2.94
CA ALA A 138 -15.16 -1.71 1.53
C ALA A 138 -16.10 -2.74 0.88
N ASP A 139 -16.46 -2.52 -0.39
CA ASP A 139 -17.35 -3.39 -1.14
C ASP A 139 -16.74 -4.78 -1.38
N VAL A 140 -15.43 -4.83 -1.58
CA VAL A 140 -14.64 -6.07 -1.66
C VAL A 140 -13.44 -5.97 -0.74
N LYS A 141 -13.22 -7.01 0.05
CA LYS A 141 -12.02 -7.16 0.88
C LYS A 141 -11.32 -8.47 0.54
N ILE A 142 -10.03 -8.36 0.24
CA ILE A 142 -9.16 -9.50 -0.07
C ILE A 142 -8.03 -9.54 0.96
N TYR A 143 -7.72 -10.72 1.45
CA TYR A 143 -6.48 -10.97 2.18
C TYR A 143 -5.59 -11.86 1.31
N LEU A 144 -4.62 -11.25 0.64
CA LEU A 144 -3.69 -11.92 -0.26
C LEU A 144 -2.45 -12.36 0.50
N ASP A 145 -2.29 -13.67 0.68
CA ASP A 145 -1.17 -14.28 1.39
C ASP A 145 -0.29 -15.12 0.46
N ALA A 146 0.86 -15.49 0.96
CA ALA A 146 1.73 -16.53 0.44
C ALA A 146 2.69 -16.97 1.56
N THR A 147 3.25 -18.18 1.47
CA THR A 147 4.24 -18.65 2.44
C THR A 147 5.44 -17.70 2.53
N PRO A 148 6.08 -17.56 3.70
CA PRO A 148 7.28 -16.74 3.85
C PRO A 148 8.38 -17.13 2.86
N GLU A 149 8.50 -18.42 2.56
CA GLU A 149 9.49 -18.99 1.64
C GLU A 149 9.22 -18.53 0.20
N GLU A 150 7.95 -18.56 -0.25
CA GLU A 150 7.60 -18.11 -1.60
C GLU A 150 7.78 -16.59 -1.74
N ARG A 151 7.39 -15.82 -0.73
CA ARG A 151 7.63 -14.37 -0.71
C ARG A 151 9.13 -14.03 -0.71
N ALA A 152 9.95 -14.84 -0.04
CA ALA A 152 11.40 -14.71 -0.07
C ALA A 152 11.95 -15.03 -1.47
N ASN A 153 11.45 -16.08 -2.14
CA ASN A 153 11.83 -16.40 -3.52
C ASN A 153 11.53 -15.24 -4.48
N ARG A 154 10.32 -14.69 -4.43
CA ARG A 154 9.92 -13.54 -5.25
C ARG A 154 10.82 -12.34 -5.00
N ARG A 155 11.09 -12.02 -3.74
CA ARG A 155 11.94 -10.89 -3.36
C ARG A 155 13.40 -11.09 -3.73
N TYR A 156 13.91 -12.31 -3.58
CA TYR A 156 15.28 -12.63 -3.95
C TYR A 156 15.51 -12.47 -5.45
N LYS A 157 14.60 -12.98 -6.31
CA LYS A 157 14.64 -12.76 -7.76
C LYS A 157 14.63 -11.28 -8.11
N GLN A 158 13.72 -10.51 -7.51
CA GLN A 158 13.66 -9.06 -7.71
C GLN A 158 14.95 -8.35 -7.30
N ASN A 159 15.57 -8.76 -6.18
CA ASN A 159 16.85 -8.21 -5.74
C ASN A 159 17.96 -8.49 -6.75
N GLN A 160 18.02 -9.71 -7.31
CA GLN A 160 18.99 -10.06 -8.35
C GLN A 160 18.85 -9.18 -9.61
N GLU A 161 17.61 -8.95 -10.06
CA GLU A 161 17.34 -8.07 -11.21
C GLU A 161 17.77 -6.61 -10.96
N LEU A 162 17.67 -6.16 -9.71
CA LEU A 162 18.06 -4.81 -9.28
C LEU A 162 19.55 -4.70 -8.90
N GLY A 163 20.32 -5.79 -8.98
CA GLY A 163 21.73 -5.80 -8.59
C GLY A 163 21.97 -5.69 -7.08
N VAL A 164 20.95 -5.99 -6.25
CA VAL A 164 21.07 -5.97 -4.78
C VAL A 164 21.67 -7.29 -4.30
N THR A 165 22.81 -7.21 -3.62
CA THR A 165 23.54 -8.36 -3.11
C THR A 165 23.02 -8.75 -1.72
N MET A 166 22.11 -9.74 -1.69
CA MET A 166 21.60 -10.36 -0.45
C MET A 166 21.46 -11.87 -0.70
N THR A 167 21.73 -12.69 0.32
CA THR A 167 21.45 -14.12 0.23
C THR A 167 19.94 -14.39 0.39
N TYR A 168 19.52 -15.58 -0.02
CA TYR A 168 18.12 -15.99 0.17
C TYR A 168 17.75 -16.04 1.66
N GLU A 169 18.65 -16.54 2.50
CA GLU A 169 18.47 -16.65 3.96
C GLU A 169 18.27 -15.26 4.60
N GLU A 170 19.06 -14.27 4.21
CA GLU A 170 18.91 -12.89 4.68
C GLU A 170 17.56 -12.30 4.24
N VAL A 171 17.12 -12.57 3.02
CA VAL A 171 15.81 -12.12 2.53
C VAL A 171 14.68 -12.78 3.31
N LEU A 172 14.75 -14.09 3.56
CA LEU A 172 13.75 -14.83 4.32
C LEU A 172 13.66 -14.35 5.77
N GLU A 173 14.79 -14.14 6.42
CA GLU A 173 14.84 -13.60 7.80
C GLU A 173 14.21 -12.20 7.86
N ASN A 174 14.56 -11.33 6.92
CA ASN A 174 13.98 -9.99 6.81
C ASN A 174 12.46 -10.02 6.63
N ILE A 175 11.94 -10.96 5.83
CA ILE A 175 10.50 -11.14 5.63
C ILE A 175 9.83 -11.58 6.93
N LYS A 176 10.35 -12.60 7.61
CA LYS A 176 9.81 -13.09 8.88
C LYS A 176 9.78 -11.99 9.95
N LYS A 177 10.89 -11.27 10.11
CA LYS A 177 10.98 -10.13 11.04
C LYS A 177 9.98 -9.02 10.71
N ARG A 178 9.80 -8.74 9.42
CA ARG A 178 8.83 -7.74 8.98
C ARG A 178 7.39 -8.15 9.27
N ASP A 179 7.05 -9.43 9.06
CA ASP A 179 5.72 -9.97 9.37
C ASP A 179 5.40 -9.88 10.86
N GLU A 180 6.35 -10.22 11.73
CA GLU A 180 6.21 -10.07 13.18
C GLU A 180 5.97 -8.61 13.56
N ASN A 181 6.77 -7.69 12.99
CA ASN A 181 6.61 -6.27 13.21
C ASN A 181 5.24 -5.76 12.70
N ASP A 182 4.80 -6.22 11.51
CA ASP A 182 3.52 -5.79 10.94
C ASP A 182 2.32 -6.32 11.76
N LYS A 183 2.42 -7.52 12.34
CA LYS A 183 1.39 -8.12 13.21
C LYS A 183 1.35 -7.50 14.61
N SER A 184 2.49 -7.08 15.15
CA SER A 184 2.62 -6.55 16.53
C SER A 184 2.35 -5.05 16.66
N LYS A 185 2.09 -4.34 15.55
CA LYS A 185 1.82 -2.89 15.59
C LYS A 185 0.61 -2.57 16.46
N PRO A 186 0.70 -1.57 17.36
CA PRO A 186 -0.44 -1.17 18.19
C PRO A 186 -1.56 -0.51 17.38
N VAL A 187 -1.25 0.04 16.20
CA VAL A 187 -2.21 0.65 15.26
C VAL A 187 -1.87 0.22 13.86
N GLY A 188 -2.88 -0.25 13.11
CA GLY A 188 -2.70 -0.71 11.73
C GLY A 188 -1.92 -2.01 11.64
N ALA A 189 -2.12 -2.91 12.62
CA ALA A 189 -1.56 -4.26 12.59
C ALA A 189 -2.05 -5.03 11.35
N LEU A 190 -1.18 -5.87 10.81
CA LEU A 190 -1.55 -6.82 9.78
C LEU A 190 -2.57 -7.80 10.33
N LYS A 191 -3.82 -7.65 9.91
CA LYS A 191 -4.93 -8.51 10.33
C LYS A 191 -5.90 -8.71 9.17
N GLN A 192 -6.31 -9.95 8.94
CA GLN A 192 -7.40 -10.26 8.03
C GLN A 192 -8.72 -9.71 8.58
N ALA A 193 -9.50 -9.02 7.77
CA ALA A 193 -10.87 -8.65 8.13
C ALA A 193 -11.77 -9.90 8.11
N ASP A 194 -12.75 -9.95 9.01
CA ASP A 194 -13.59 -11.15 9.18
C ASP A 194 -14.42 -11.49 7.93
N ASP A 195 -14.70 -10.49 7.09
CA ASP A 195 -15.43 -10.59 5.83
C ASP A 195 -14.51 -10.56 4.59
N ALA A 196 -13.19 -10.68 4.77
CA ALA A 196 -12.25 -10.71 3.66
C ALA A 196 -12.15 -12.11 3.04
N VAL A 197 -12.17 -12.17 1.71
CA VAL A 197 -11.84 -13.38 0.96
C VAL A 197 -10.34 -13.63 1.09
N TYR A 198 -9.99 -14.81 1.62
CA TYR A 198 -8.60 -15.24 1.72
C TYR A 198 -8.13 -15.88 0.40
N ILE A 199 -6.99 -15.42 -0.10
CA ILE A 199 -6.33 -15.98 -1.29
C ILE A 199 -4.90 -16.34 -0.93
N ASP A 200 -4.55 -17.64 -1.04
CA ASP A 200 -3.17 -18.11 -0.95
C ASP A 200 -2.55 -18.14 -2.35
N SER A 201 -1.64 -17.21 -2.59
CA SER A 201 -0.93 -17.09 -3.87
C SER A 201 0.37 -17.86 -3.95
N SER A 202 0.66 -18.77 -3.00
CA SER A 202 1.95 -19.48 -2.95
C SER A 202 2.25 -20.29 -4.21
N ASN A 203 1.23 -20.87 -4.82
CA ASN A 203 1.35 -21.67 -6.04
C ASN A 203 0.72 -21.01 -7.28
N MET A 204 0.49 -19.69 -7.22
CA MET A 204 -0.15 -18.93 -8.30
C MET A 204 0.85 -17.98 -8.96
N ASN A 205 0.76 -17.86 -10.27
CA ASN A 205 1.40 -16.75 -10.98
C ASN A 205 0.57 -15.46 -10.83
N ILE A 206 1.12 -14.34 -11.27
CA ILE A 206 0.45 -13.04 -11.07
C ILE A 206 -0.85 -12.92 -11.87
N ASP A 207 -0.92 -13.51 -13.05
CA ASP A 207 -2.11 -13.44 -13.90
C ASP A 207 -3.26 -14.21 -13.25
N GLU A 208 -3.01 -15.40 -12.69
CA GLU A 208 -3.99 -16.21 -11.96
C GLU A 208 -4.53 -15.45 -10.73
N VAL A 209 -3.64 -14.77 -9.97
CA VAL A 209 -4.05 -13.93 -8.83
C VAL A 209 -4.94 -12.79 -9.29
N VAL A 210 -4.56 -12.11 -10.36
CA VAL A 210 -5.32 -10.97 -10.91
C VAL A 210 -6.69 -11.41 -11.41
N GLU A 211 -6.76 -12.52 -12.15
CA GLU A 211 -8.02 -13.05 -12.67
C GLU A 211 -8.98 -13.45 -11.55
N GLN A 212 -8.46 -14.12 -10.51
CA GLN A 212 -9.27 -14.49 -9.36
C GLN A 212 -9.83 -13.25 -8.63
N ILE A 213 -9.00 -12.22 -8.41
CA ILE A 213 -9.45 -11.00 -7.74
C ILE A 213 -10.46 -10.24 -8.61
N ILE A 214 -10.22 -10.13 -9.93
CA ILE A 214 -11.17 -9.49 -10.86
C ILE A 214 -12.50 -10.22 -10.83
N GLY A 215 -12.54 -11.54 -10.88
CA GLY A 215 -13.76 -12.32 -10.79
C GLY A 215 -14.59 -12.00 -9.54
N ILE A 216 -13.93 -11.87 -8.37
CA ILE A 216 -14.60 -11.48 -7.11
C ILE A 216 -15.14 -10.04 -7.19
N ILE A 217 -14.40 -9.12 -7.80
CA ILE A 217 -14.84 -7.72 -7.97
C ILE A 217 -16.05 -7.65 -8.89
N GLU A 218 -16.00 -8.32 -10.04
CA GLU A 218 -17.07 -8.31 -11.04
C GLU A 218 -18.36 -8.94 -10.50
N GLU A 219 -18.25 -10.06 -9.77
CA GLU A 219 -19.39 -10.68 -9.10
C GLU A 219 -20.07 -9.69 -8.15
N LYS A 220 -19.30 -8.94 -7.38
CA LYS A 220 -19.81 -7.97 -6.42
C LYS A 220 -20.38 -6.71 -7.07
N MET A 221 -19.87 -6.31 -8.22
CA MET A 221 -20.36 -5.14 -8.97
C MET A 221 -21.68 -5.41 -9.67
N HIS A 222 -21.97 -6.67 -9.99
CA HIS A 222 -23.20 -7.07 -10.72
C HIS A 222 -24.34 -7.52 -9.80
N LEU A 223 -24.11 -7.61 -8.50
CA LEU A 223 -25.12 -7.85 -7.47
C LEU A 223 -25.69 -6.54 -6.92
#